data_bad8f6749ce6c42bca268adeb3392d8e
#
_entry.id   bad8f6749ce6c42bca268adeb3392d8e
#
_cell.length_a   1.000
_cell.length_b   1.000
_cell.length_c   1.000
_cell.angle_alpha   90.00
_cell.angle_beta   90.00
_cell.angle_gamma   90.00
#
_symmetry.space_group_name_H-M   'P 1'
#
loop_
_entity.id
_entity.type
_entity.pdbx_description
1 polymer ?
#
loop_
_entity_poly.entity_id
_entity_poly.type
_entity_poly.pdbx_seq_one_letter_code
_entity_poly.pdbx_strand_id
1 'polypeptide(L)'
;FRSCPDAPAIGFIAHLDTVDVGLSPFIRPQILRFNGKDLCLNAEEDIWLQVAEHPEMARWQGEDIIVSDGTSVLGADNKAAIAVIMTMLGRLGNEAHGDVFVAFVPDEEIGLRGAKALDLSRFPCDFSYTIDCCELGEVVLETFNAASAEIVFTGVSAHPMSAKGNLVNPLTMAIEFMAQFDRNDAPEHTGDREGFFWFKDLVANDSEAT
;
A
#
# COMPACT_ATOMS: atom_id res chain seq x y z
N PHE A 1 12.01 20.21 -23.50
CA PHE A 1 13.35 20.57 -23.98
C PHE A 1 14.16 19.28 -24.15
N ARG A 2 14.55 18.98 -25.38
CA ARG A 2 15.38 17.81 -25.69
C ARG A 2 16.79 18.29 -26.01
N SER A 3 17.71 18.15 -25.07
CA SER A 3 19.09 18.59 -25.26
C SER A 3 20.04 17.45 -25.67
N CYS A 4 19.66 16.19 -25.44
CA CYS A 4 20.42 15.01 -25.80
C CYS A 4 19.53 14.03 -26.59
N PRO A 5 19.47 14.14 -27.93
CA PRO A 5 18.57 13.30 -28.74
C PRO A 5 18.89 11.80 -28.71
N ASP A 6 20.12 11.43 -28.39
CA ASP A 6 20.57 10.04 -28.32
C ASP A 6 20.44 9.42 -26.90
N ALA A 7 20.03 10.24 -25.92
CA ALA A 7 19.76 9.72 -24.58
C ALA A 7 18.40 8.98 -24.54
N PRO A 8 18.29 7.92 -23.74
CA PRO A 8 17.02 7.19 -23.60
C PRO A 8 15.91 8.08 -23.05
N ALA A 9 14.69 7.78 -23.44
CA ALA A 9 13.50 8.38 -22.88
C ALA A 9 13.17 7.72 -21.53
N ILE A 10 13.03 8.54 -20.49
CA ILE A 10 12.83 8.05 -19.12
C ILE A 10 11.43 8.44 -18.64
N GLY A 11 10.73 7.49 -18.03
CA GLY A 11 9.45 7.71 -17.39
C GLY A 11 9.55 7.79 -15.86
N PHE A 12 8.67 8.58 -15.25
CA PHE A 12 8.44 8.59 -13.81
C PHE A 12 6.95 8.45 -13.53
N ILE A 13 6.63 7.59 -12.58
CA ILE A 13 5.25 7.32 -12.17
C ILE A 13 5.15 7.54 -10.66
N ALA A 14 4.08 8.21 -10.24
CA ALA A 14 3.69 8.30 -8.83
C ALA A 14 2.17 8.35 -8.72
N HIS A 15 1.61 7.88 -7.61
CA HIS A 15 0.17 7.94 -7.41
C HIS A 15 -0.28 9.16 -6.62
N LEU A 16 -1.53 9.55 -6.84
CA LEU A 16 -2.14 10.76 -6.29
C LEU A 16 -2.96 10.48 -5.03
N ASP A 17 -3.52 9.29 -4.94
CA ASP A 17 -4.37 8.87 -3.84
C ASP A 17 -3.56 8.57 -2.57
N THR A 18 -4.25 8.40 -1.48
CA THR A 18 -3.73 8.05 -0.17
C THR A 18 -4.62 6.96 0.38
N VAL A 19 -4.04 5.97 1.03
CA VAL A 19 -4.76 4.85 1.62
C VAL A 19 -5.89 5.34 2.54
N ASP A 20 -7.08 4.77 2.39
CA ASP A 20 -8.20 5.00 3.29
C ASP A 20 -8.19 3.96 4.42
N VAL A 21 -7.85 4.40 5.61
CA VAL A 21 -7.85 3.59 6.83
C VAL A 21 -8.93 4.02 7.82
N GLY A 22 -9.94 4.75 7.36
CA GLY A 22 -11.05 5.23 8.18
C GLY A 22 -10.69 6.40 9.12
N LEU A 23 -9.57 7.06 8.88
CA LEU A 23 -9.16 8.27 9.60
C LEU A 23 -9.65 9.55 8.91
N SER A 24 -9.31 10.71 9.47
CA SER A 24 -9.65 12.01 8.88
C SER A 24 -9.08 12.13 7.46
N PRO A 25 -9.89 12.58 6.47
CA PRO A 25 -9.39 12.89 5.13
C PRO A 25 -8.55 14.18 5.09
N PHE A 26 -8.57 14.97 6.16
CA PHE A 26 -7.79 16.20 6.25
C PHE A 26 -6.45 15.95 6.91
N ILE A 27 -5.40 16.05 6.12
CA ILE A 27 -4.02 15.86 6.57
C ILE A 27 -3.50 17.19 7.14
N ARG A 28 -2.98 17.15 8.36
CA ARG A 28 -2.32 18.27 9.03
C ARG A 28 -0.86 17.95 9.25
N PRO A 29 0.00 18.18 8.25
CA PRO A 29 1.42 17.90 8.36
C PRO A 29 2.11 18.91 9.27
N GLN A 30 3.09 18.45 10.01
CA GLN A 30 3.95 19.28 10.87
C GLN A 30 5.39 18.81 10.77
N ILE A 31 6.33 19.69 11.05
CA ILE A 31 7.76 19.39 11.11
C ILE A 31 8.17 19.44 12.57
N LEU A 32 8.69 18.31 13.05
CA LEU A 32 9.14 18.18 14.44
C LEU A 32 10.63 17.80 14.48
N ARG A 33 11.37 18.43 15.40
CA ARG A 33 12.75 18.03 15.71
C ARG A 33 12.73 16.75 16.53
N PHE A 34 13.26 15.65 16.00
CA PHE A 34 13.32 14.39 16.72
C PHE A 34 14.55 14.34 17.63
N ASN A 35 14.34 14.22 18.92
CA ASN A 35 15.39 14.21 19.93
C ASN A 35 15.64 12.83 20.58
N GLY A 36 15.08 11.76 19.99
CA GLY A 36 15.17 10.40 20.51
C GLY A 36 14.15 10.05 21.59
N LYS A 37 13.16 10.89 21.82
CA LYS A 37 12.06 10.66 22.77
C LYS A 37 10.72 10.63 22.05
N ASP A 38 9.71 10.11 22.72
CA ASP A 38 8.35 10.12 22.23
C ASP A 38 7.92 11.51 21.75
N LEU A 39 7.21 11.55 20.64
CA LEU A 39 6.74 12.78 20.02
C LEU A 39 5.25 12.96 20.27
N CYS A 40 4.89 14.08 20.86
CA CYS A 40 3.49 14.50 20.92
C CYS A 40 3.08 15.02 19.54
N LEU A 41 2.20 14.27 18.87
CA LEU A 41 1.64 14.66 17.56
C LEU A 41 0.46 15.61 17.74
N ASN A 42 -0.37 15.36 18.74
CA ASN A 42 -1.56 16.16 19.05
C ASN A 42 -1.83 16.14 20.56
N ALA A 43 -1.57 17.27 21.20
CA ALA A 43 -1.76 17.38 22.63
C ALA A 43 -3.23 17.48 23.07
N GLU A 44 -4.13 17.92 22.18
CA GLU A 44 -5.55 18.04 22.47
C GLU A 44 -6.23 16.67 22.47
N GLU A 45 -5.81 15.79 21.55
CA GLU A 45 -6.34 14.44 21.40
C GLU A 45 -5.46 13.38 22.09
N ASP A 46 -4.40 13.81 22.80
CA ASP A 46 -3.42 12.95 23.48
C ASP A 46 -2.79 11.88 22.55
N ILE A 47 -2.45 12.28 21.32
CA ILE A 47 -1.85 11.39 20.32
C ILE A 47 -0.33 11.51 20.35
N TRP A 48 0.32 10.37 20.56
CA TRP A 48 1.79 10.28 20.68
C TRP A 48 2.35 9.24 19.71
N LEU A 49 3.52 9.52 19.16
CA LEU A 49 4.35 8.55 18.47
C LEU A 49 5.41 8.04 19.45
N GLN A 50 5.24 6.79 19.88
CA GLN A 50 6.07 6.20 20.92
C GLN A 50 7.31 5.53 20.30
N VAL A 51 8.49 5.91 20.74
CA VAL A 51 9.76 5.35 20.24
C VAL A 51 9.88 3.85 20.52
N ALA A 52 9.25 3.37 21.60
CA ALA A 52 9.25 1.95 21.94
C ALA A 52 8.49 1.09 20.90
N GLU A 53 7.50 1.67 20.23
CA GLU A 53 6.72 1.02 19.17
C GLU A 53 7.38 1.18 17.78
N HIS A 54 8.27 2.18 17.65
CA HIS A 54 8.94 2.58 16.41
C HIS A 54 10.46 2.66 16.59
N PRO A 55 11.14 1.55 16.89
CA PRO A 55 12.58 1.54 17.16
C PRO A 55 13.43 1.99 15.96
N GLU A 56 12.90 1.86 14.73
CA GLU A 56 13.51 2.32 13.50
C GLU A 56 13.75 3.85 13.48
N MET A 57 12.99 4.61 14.27
CA MET A 57 13.17 6.06 14.38
C MET A 57 14.54 6.47 14.98
N ALA A 58 15.19 5.59 15.71
CA ALA A 58 16.46 5.90 16.35
C ALA A 58 17.52 6.43 15.36
N ARG A 59 17.48 5.97 14.11
CA ARG A 59 18.40 6.44 13.04
C ARG A 59 18.21 7.91 12.65
N TRP A 60 17.06 8.50 13.00
CA TRP A 60 16.72 9.89 12.67
C TRP A 60 16.89 10.85 13.85
N GLN A 61 17.49 10.39 14.94
CA GLN A 61 17.73 11.26 16.09
C GLN A 61 18.60 12.46 15.71
N GLY A 62 18.11 13.64 16.01
CA GLY A 62 18.76 14.88 15.65
C GLY A 62 18.31 15.46 14.30
N GLU A 63 17.37 14.82 13.61
CA GLU A 63 16.82 15.31 12.35
C GLU A 63 15.44 15.96 12.54
N ASP A 64 15.07 16.78 11.57
CA ASP A 64 13.70 17.27 11.43
C ASP A 64 12.88 16.25 10.65
N ILE A 65 11.78 15.79 11.22
CA ILE A 65 10.89 14.82 10.61
C ILE A 65 9.53 15.42 10.31
N ILE A 66 8.91 14.97 9.21
CA ILE A 66 7.57 15.37 8.82
C ILE A 66 6.61 14.30 9.31
N VAL A 67 5.59 14.69 10.06
CA VAL A 67 4.55 13.82 10.62
C VAL A 67 3.17 14.45 10.44
N SER A 68 2.11 13.67 10.52
CA SER A 68 0.75 14.19 10.68
C SER A 68 0.48 14.55 12.16
N ASP A 69 -0.67 15.13 12.44
CA ASP A 69 -1.14 15.30 13.81
C ASP A 69 -1.73 14.02 14.43
N GLY A 70 -1.61 12.89 13.74
CA GLY A 70 -2.10 11.58 14.16
C GLY A 70 -3.60 11.36 13.94
N THR A 71 -4.37 12.38 13.55
CA THR A 71 -5.79 12.22 13.20
C THR A 71 -5.99 11.69 11.78
N SER A 72 -4.95 11.72 10.96
CA SER A 72 -4.91 11.23 9.58
C SER A 72 -3.61 10.49 9.32
N VAL A 73 -3.56 9.71 8.24
CA VAL A 73 -2.29 9.31 7.66
C VAL A 73 -1.53 10.53 7.17
N LEU A 74 -0.19 10.46 7.09
CA LEU A 74 0.62 11.58 6.55
C LEU A 74 0.44 11.73 5.03
N GLY A 75 0.26 10.62 4.31
CA GLY A 75 0.17 10.59 2.85
C GLY A 75 1.50 10.92 2.16
N ALA A 76 2.64 10.70 2.84
CA ALA A 76 3.94 10.77 2.19
C ALA A 76 4.06 9.74 1.06
N ASP A 77 3.45 8.61 1.24
CA ASP A 77 3.03 7.65 0.25
C ASP A 77 1.75 8.20 -0.44
N ASN A 78 1.80 8.68 -1.70
CA ASN A 78 3.05 8.79 -2.49
C ASN A 78 3.33 10.28 -2.86
N LYS A 79 2.92 11.22 -2.03
CA LYS A 79 3.14 12.66 -2.27
C LYS A 79 4.62 13.07 -2.18
N ALA A 80 5.43 12.26 -1.49
CA ALA A 80 6.88 12.46 -1.48
C ALA A 80 7.46 12.26 -2.88
N ALA A 81 7.07 11.22 -3.61
CA ALA A 81 7.47 11.01 -4.98
C ALA A 81 7.02 12.14 -5.91
N ILE A 82 5.78 12.62 -5.74
CA ILE A 82 5.29 13.77 -6.52
C ILE A 82 6.19 14.99 -6.28
N ALA A 83 6.55 15.28 -5.02
CA ALA A 83 7.43 16.41 -4.69
C ALA A 83 8.83 16.24 -5.29
N VAL A 84 9.38 15.03 -5.26
CA VAL A 84 10.68 14.70 -5.88
C VAL A 84 10.63 14.91 -7.39
N ILE A 85 9.63 14.34 -8.07
CA ILE A 85 9.46 14.45 -9.52
C ILE A 85 9.27 15.92 -9.92
N MET A 86 8.40 16.66 -9.25
CA MET A 86 8.15 18.08 -9.55
C MET A 86 9.39 18.95 -9.32
N THR A 87 10.18 18.65 -8.28
CA THR A 87 11.45 19.35 -8.01
C THR A 87 12.48 19.06 -9.10
N MET A 88 12.58 17.81 -9.52
CA MET A 88 13.43 17.39 -10.63
C MET A 88 13.05 18.14 -11.92
N LEU A 89 11.78 18.13 -12.29
CA LEU A 89 11.27 18.82 -13.48
C LEU A 89 11.61 20.33 -13.46
N GLY A 90 11.49 20.96 -12.30
CA GLY A 90 11.87 22.37 -12.13
C GLY A 90 13.35 22.67 -12.37
N ARG A 91 14.22 21.66 -12.23
CA ARG A 91 15.68 21.77 -12.44
C ARG A 91 16.14 21.38 -13.83
N LEU A 92 15.37 20.52 -14.53
CA LEU A 92 15.76 19.96 -15.83
C LEU A 92 16.02 21.01 -16.92
N GLY A 93 15.38 22.17 -16.87
CA GLY A 93 15.57 23.22 -17.86
C GLY A 93 17.01 23.76 -18.02
N ASN A 94 17.88 23.43 -17.07
CA ASN A 94 19.28 23.85 -17.04
C ASN A 94 20.28 22.70 -17.28
N GLU A 95 19.79 21.48 -17.42
CA GLU A 95 20.62 20.27 -17.55
C GLU A 95 20.40 19.63 -18.91
N ALA A 96 21.42 18.92 -19.39
CA ALA A 96 21.32 18.13 -20.61
C ALA A 96 20.55 16.82 -20.30
N HIS A 97 19.44 16.58 -20.98
CA HIS A 97 18.62 15.37 -20.76
C HIS A 97 17.96 14.88 -22.04
N GLY A 98 17.55 13.61 -22.06
CA GLY A 98 16.67 13.02 -23.07
C GLY A 98 15.21 13.41 -22.85
N ASP A 99 14.29 12.69 -23.50
CA ASP A 99 12.87 12.87 -23.25
C ASP A 99 12.51 12.37 -21.85
N VAL A 100 11.70 13.14 -21.13
CA VAL A 100 11.21 12.80 -19.80
C VAL A 100 9.69 12.75 -19.82
N PHE A 101 9.14 11.62 -19.44
CA PHE A 101 7.69 11.38 -19.32
C PHE A 101 7.32 11.29 -17.85
N VAL A 102 6.20 11.89 -17.48
CA VAL A 102 5.67 11.79 -16.12
C VAL A 102 4.21 11.42 -16.16
N ALA A 103 3.82 10.44 -15.35
CA ALA A 103 2.44 10.06 -15.13
C ALA A 103 2.10 10.13 -13.64
N PHE A 104 1.10 10.93 -13.30
CA PHE A 104 0.48 10.90 -11.99
C PHE A 104 -0.84 10.14 -12.11
N VAL A 105 -0.94 9.01 -11.42
CA VAL A 105 -2.04 8.06 -11.55
C VAL A 105 -2.89 8.03 -10.28
N PRO A 106 -4.22 7.94 -10.38
CA PRO A 106 -5.09 7.71 -9.22
C PRO A 106 -5.22 6.22 -8.90
N ASP A 107 -5.85 5.93 -7.76
CA ASP A 107 -6.35 4.61 -7.41
C ASP A 107 -5.27 3.51 -7.37
N GLU A 108 -4.08 3.84 -6.89
CA GLU A 108 -3.03 2.86 -6.65
C GLU A 108 -3.44 1.93 -5.50
N GLU A 109 -3.85 2.52 -4.38
CA GLU A 109 -4.18 1.88 -3.10
C GLU A 109 -5.39 0.92 -3.16
N ILE A 110 -6.16 1.00 -4.22
CA ILE A 110 -7.31 0.13 -4.47
C ILE A 110 -7.12 -0.79 -5.69
N GLY A 111 -5.88 -1.14 -5.97
CA GLY A 111 -5.50 -2.16 -6.93
C GLY A 111 -4.95 -1.65 -8.25
N LEU A 112 -4.15 -0.59 -8.23
CA LEU A 112 -3.40 -0.06 -9.38
C LEU A 112 -4.30 0.34 -10.56
N ARG A 113 -5.51 0.84 -10.27
CA ARG A 113 -6.52 1.09 -11.33
C ARG A 113 -6.05 2.12 -12.34
N GLY A 114 -5.48 3.22 -11.87
CA GLY A 114 -4.96 4.29 -12.73
C GLY A 114 -3.77 3.83 -13.57
N ALA A 115 -2.84 3.08 -12.99
CA ALA A 115 -1.71 2.52 -13.71
C ALA A 115 -2.15 1.51 -14.79
N LYS A 116 -3.13 0.66 -14.48
CA LYS A 116 -3.72 -0.29 -15.45
C LYS A 116 -4.46 0.40 -16.60
N ALA A 117 -5.00 1.59 -16.38
CA ALA A 117 -5.70 2.39 -17.37
C ALA A 117 -4.81 3.37 -18.15
N LEU A 118 -3.51 3.44 -17.81
CA LEU A 118 -2.58 4.35 -18.45
C LEU A 118 -2.43 4.02 -19.94
N ASP A 119 -2.66 5.04 -20.78
CA ASP A 119 -2.43 4.94 -22.22
C ASP A 119 -0.93 5.00 -22.51
N LEU A 120 -0.31 3.84 -22.70
CA LEU A 120 1.11 3.71 -22.98
C LEU A 120 1.55 4.41 -24.27
N SER A 121 0.64 4.65 -25.22
CA SER A 121 0.99 5.42 -26.43
C SER A 121 1.32 6.88 -26.12
N ARG A 122 0.84 7.39 -24.98
CA ARG A 122 1.13 8.73 -24.46
C ARG A 122 2.27 8.76 -23.45
N PHE A 123 2.82 7.58 -23.13
CA PHE A 123 3.93 7.39 -22.20
C PHE A 123 5.04 6.54 -22.84
N PRO A 124 5.56 6.96 -24.03
CA PRO A 124 6.50 6.17 -24.82
C PRO A 124 7.94 6.32 -24.32
N CYS A 125 8.21 5.95 -23.08
CA CYS A 125 9.56 5.90 -22.52
C CYS A 125 10.24 4.55 -22.78
N ASP A 126 11.56 4.51 -22.79
CA ASP A 126 12.33 3.28 -22.92
C ASP A 126 12.26 2.45 -21.62
N PHE A 127 12.23 3.14 -20.48
CA PHE A 127 12.01 2.55 -19.16
C PHE A 127 11.44 3.60 -18.19
N SER A 128 10.84 3.14 -17.10
CA SER A 128 10.28 4.03 -16.09
C SER A 128 10.66 3.62 -14.67
N TYR A 129 10.65 4.62 -13.79
CA TYR A 129 10.76 4.45 -12.36
C TYR A 129 9.43 4.76 -11.69
N THR A 130 8.95 3.85 -10.85
CA THR A 130 7.91 4.15 -9.87
C THR A 130 8.60 4.42 -8.55
N ILE A 131 8.46 5.63 -8.02
CA ILE A 131 9.11 6.04 -6.77
C ILE A 131 8.16 5.72 -5.63
N ASP A 132 8.26 4.50 -5.10
CA ASP A 132 7.31 3.95 -4.15
C ASP A 132 7.92 2.81 -3.32
N CYS A 133 9.18 3.02 -2.90
CA CYS A 133 9.94 2.09 -2.08
C CYS A 133 10.05 2.55 -0.63
N CYS A 134 10.26 1.60 0.28
CA CYS A 134 10.33 1.84 1.73
C CYS A 134 11.64 2.47 2.18
N GLU A 135 12.76 2.11 1.56
CA GLU A 135 14.09 2.52 2.02
C GLU A 135 14.80 3.43 1.01
N LEU A 136 15.53 4.41 1.53
CA LEU A 136 16.33 5.30 0.69
C LEU A 136 17.43 4.53 -0.05
N GLY A 137 17.42 4.63 -1.38
CA GLY A 137 18.40 3.95 -2.25
C GLY A 137 18.04 2.51 -2.58
N GLU A 138 16.91 2.02 -2.13
CA GLU A 138 16.37 0.73 -2.53
C GLU A 138 15.89 0.77 -3.97
N VAL A 139 16.18 -0.31 -4.71
CA VAL A 139 15.68 -0.52 -6.08
C VAL A 139 15.06 -1.90 -6.15
N VAL A 140 13.75 -1.97 -6.36
CA VAL A 140 13.01 -3.21 -6.55
C VAL A 140 12.98 -3.54 -8.04
N LEU A 141 13.59 -4.66 -8.41
CA LEU A 141 13.69 -5.14 -9.79
C LEU A 141 12.78 -6.34 -10.08
N GLU A 142 12.13 -6.85 -9.05
CA GLU A 142 11.26 -8.03 -9.16
C GLU A 142 9.84 -7.66 -8.77
N THR A 143 8.88 -8.29 -9.42
CA THR A 143 7.46 -8.18 -9.10
C THR A 143 6.94 -9.54 -8.66
N PHE A 144 5.83 -9.55 -7.95
CA PHE A 144 5.12 -10.78 -7.59
C PHE A 144 3.75 -10.84 -8.30
N ASN A 145 3.23 -12.07 -8.46
CA ASN A 145 1.89 -12.28 -8.95
C ASN A 145 0.94 -12.42 -7.76
N ALA A 146 -0.18 -11.74 -7.82
CA ALA A 146 -1.24 -11.82 -6.81
C ALA A 146 -2.59 -12.06 -7.48
N ALA A 147 -3.44 -12.82 -6.81
CA ALA A 147 -4.83 -13.02 -7.17
C ALA A 147 -5.69 -13.02 -5.91
N SER A 148 -6.92 -12.55 -6.04
CA SER A 148 -7.94 -12.65 -5.00
C SER A 148 -9.05 -13.58 -5.48
N ALA A 149 -9.60 -14.37 -4.55
CA ALA A 149 -10.74 -15.23 -4.79
C ALA A 149 -11.77 -15.02 -3.69
N GLU A 150 -13.03 -14.95 -4.08
CA GLU A 150 -14.18 -15.02 -3.19
C GLU A 150 -14.78 -16.43 -3.31
N ILE A 151 -14.94 -17.11 -2.19
CA ILE A 151 -15.44 -18.48 -2.14
C ILE A 151 -16.71 -18.51 -1.33
N VAL A 152 -17.82 -18.83 -1.96
CA VAL A 152 -19.13 -18.87 -1.34
C VAL A 152 -19.52 -20.31 -1.01
N PHE A 153 -19.83 -20.59 0.24
CA PHE A 153 -20.40 -21.86 0.71
C PHE A 153 -21.87 -21.66 0.99
N THR A 154 -22.71 -22.34 0.24
CA THR A 154 -24.17 -22.29 0.44
C THR A 154 -24.61 -23.49 1.27
N GLY A 155 -25.25 -23.20 2.39
CA GLY A 155 -25.76 -24.19 3.32
C GLY A 155 -27.29 -24.36 3.25
N VAL A 156 -27.79 -25.14 4.17
CA VAL A 156 -29.23 -25.31 4.38
C VAL A 156 -29.55 -25.08 5.84
N SER A 157 -30.25 -23.99 6.13
CA SER A 157 -30.69 -23.68 7.50
C SER A 157 -31.79 -24.62 7.95
N ALA A 158 -31.77 -25.03 9.22
CA ALA A 158 -32.81 -25.83 9.84
C ALA A 158 -32.91 -25.50 11.34
N HIS A 159 -34.13 -25.52 11.86
CA HIS A 159 -34.33 -25.34 13.30
C HIS A 159 -33.66 -26.48 14.09
N PRO A 160 -33.03 -26.22 15.25
CA PRO A 160 -32.30 -27.23 16.02
C PRO A 160 -33.10 -28.51 16.32
N MET A 161 -34.41 -28.40 16.51
CA MET A 161 -35.30 -29.57 16.70
C MET A 161 -35.31 -30.53 15.49
N SER A 162 -35.08 -30.03 14.28
CA SER A 162 -35.15 -30.79 13.02
C SER A 162 -33.80 -30.78 12.26
N ALA A 163 -32.72 -30.34 12.89
CA ALA A 163 -31.45 -30.14 12.25
C ALA A 163 -30.76 -31.46 11.84
N LYS A 164 -30.98 -32.53 12.60
CA LYS A 164 -30.32 -33.81 12.31
C LYS A 164 -30.67 -34.33 10.93
N GLY A 165 -29.69 -34.39 10.04
CA GLY A 165 -29.85 -34.85 8.66
C GLY A 165 -30.40 -33.79 7.69
N ASN A 166 -30.75 -32.60 8.18
CA ASN A 166 -31.30 -31.51 7.37
C ASN A 166 -30.43 -30.24 7.34
N LEU A 167 -29.78 -29.94 8.48
CA LEU A 167 -28.89 -28.78 8.54
C LEU A 167 -27.59 -29.03 7.76
N VAL A 168 -27.24 -28.12 6.87
CA VAL A 168 -25.90 -28.02 6.26
C VAL A 168 -25.35 -26.69 6.69
N ASN A 169 -24.34 -26.70 7.56
CA ASN A 169 -23.76 -25.48 8.12
C ASN A 169 -22.65 -24.94 7.21
N PRO A 170 -22.84 -23.80 6.54
CA PRO A 170 -21.85 -23.26 5.62
C PRO A 170 -20.57 -22.81 6.33
N LEU A 171 -20.68 -22.35 7.59
CA LEU A 171 -19.50 -21.97 8.38
C LEU A 171 -18.59 -23.18 8.65
N THR A 172 -19.17 -24.34 8.94
CA THR A 172 -18.39 -25.58 9.11
C THR A 172 -17.67 -25.93 7.81
N MET A 173 -18.35 -25.80 6.66
CA MET A 173 -17.74 -26.05 5.36
C MET A 173 -16.55 -25.09 5.08
N ALA A 174 -16.71 -23.81 5.40
CA ALA A 174 -15.63 -22.82 5.24
C ALA A 174 -14.43 -23.15 6.13
N ILE A 175 -14.67 -23.50 7.40
CA ILE A 175 -13.61 -23.90 8.34
C ILE A 175 -12.89 -25.16 7.85
N GLU A 176 -13.61 -26.15 7.38
CA GLU A 176 -13.02 -27.39 6.84
C GLU A 176 -12.22 -27.13 5.57
N PHE A 177 -12.65 -26.21 4.73
CA PHE A 177 -11.91 -25.77 3.54
C PHE A 177 -10.61 -25.08 3.96
N MET A 178 -10.67 -24.09 4.84
CA MET A 178 -9.49 -23.36 5.33
C MET A 178 -8.46 -24.30 6.01
N ALA A 179 -8.94 -25.33 6.71
CA ALA A 179 -8.08 -26.29 7.40
C ALA A 179 -7.26 -27.19 6.45
N GLN A 180 -7.52 -27.17 5.14
CA GLN A 180 -6.76 -27.92 4.16
C GLN A 180 -5.47 -27.22 3.72
N PHE A 181 -5.33 -25.92 4.02
CA PHE A 181 -4.15 -25.15 3.71
C PHE A 181 -3.11 -25.27 4.83
N ASP A 182 -1.83 -25.37 4.47
CA ASP A 182 -0.77 -25.38 5.47
C ASP A 182 -0.67 -23.99 6.11
N ARG A 183 -0.64 -23.95 7.44
CA ARG A 183 -0.49 -22.70 8.18
C ARG A 183 0.87 -22.02 7.95
N ASN A 184 1.87 -22.80 7.52
CA ASN A 184 3.17 -22.24 7.18
C ASN A 184 3.17 -21.51 5.83
N ASP A 185 2.15 -21.73 5.00
CA ASP A 185 1.96 -20.99 3.74
C ASP A 185 1.19 -19.67 3.95
N ALA A 186 1.24 -19.07 5.14
CA ALA A 186 0.64 -17.77 5.45
C ALA A 186 1.68 -16.65 5.39
N PRO A 187 1.28 -15.38 5.13
CA PRO A 187 2.23 -14.25 5.01
C PRO A 187 3.15 -14.08 6.22
N GLU A 188 2.66 -14.39 7.43
CA GLU A 188 3.43 -14.29 8.67
C GLU A 188 4.51 -15.38 8.82
N HIS A 189 4.55 -16.36 7.93
CA HIS A 189 5.48 -17.49 7.97
C HIS A 189 6.35 -17.63 6.72
N THR A 190 6.07 -16.83 5.69
CA THR A 190 6.76 -16.90 4.40
C THR A 190 7.63 -15.67 4.19
N GLY A 191 8.67 -15.81 3.37
CA GLY A 191 9.58 -14.72 3.03
C GLY A 191 10.17 -14.87 1.64
N ASP A 192 10.94 -13.90 1.22
CA ASP A 192 11.64 -13.85 -0.07
C ASP A 192 10.72 -14.14 -1.27
N ARG A 193 10.90 -15.28 -1.92
CA ARG A 193 10.13 -15.72 -3.10
C ARG A 193 9.12 -16.82 -2.82
N GLU A 194 8.83 -17.08 -1.54
CA GLU A 194 7.84 -18.07 -1.15
C GLU A 194 6.43 -17.54 -1.45
N GLY A 195 5.57 -18.42 -1.96
CA GLY A 195 4.15 -18.10 -2.15
C GLY A 195 3.38 -18.26 -0.85
N PHE A 196 2.22 -17.61 -0.75
CA PHE A 196 1.36 -17.73 0.43
C PHE A 196 -0.12 -17.67 0.08
N PHE A 197 -0.95 -18.13 1.03
CA PHE A 197 -2.40 -17.95 1.06
C PHE A 197 -2.79 -17.05 2.22
N TRP A 198 -3.51 -15.99 1.94
CA TRP A 198 -3.97 -15.06 2.95
C TRP A 198 -5.50 -15.03 3.01
N PHE A 199 -6.07 -15.65 4.06
CA PHE A 199 -7.48 -15.53 4.36
C PHE A 199 -7.73 -14.18 5.04
N LYS A 200 -8.42 -13.28 4.35
CA LYS A 200 -8.60 -11.90 4.81
C LYS A 200 -9.90 -11.70 5.56
N ASP A 201 -10.97 -12.29 5.05
CA ASP A 201 -12.31 -12.12 5.59
C ASP A 201 -13.04 -13.47 5.65
N LEU A 202 -13.88 -13.64 6.66
CA LEU A 202 -14.87 -14.71 6.74
C LEU A 202 -16.19 -14.13 7.26
N VAL A 203 -17.17 -14.02 6.40
CA VAL A 203 -18.53 -13.58 6.75
C VAL A 203 -19.47 -14.77 6.66
N ALA A 204 -20.21 -15.05 7.72
CA ALA A 204 -21.08 -16.21 7.75
C ALA A 204 -22.41 -15.94 8.46
N ASN A 205 -23.45 -16.61 8.00
CA ASN A 205 -24.75 -16.74 8.66
C ASN A 205 -25.21 -18.20 8.61
N ASP A 206 -26.46 -18.48 8.90
CA ASP A 206 -27.02 -19.85 8.95
C ASP A 206 -27.30 -20.47 7.56
N SER A 207 -27.17 -19.72 6.49
CA SER A 207 -27.43 -20.18 5.12
C SER A 207 -26.26 -19.99 4.16
N GLU A 208 -25.31 -19.09 4.46
CA GLU A 208 -24.18 -18.78 3.61
C GLU A 208 -22.94 -18.41 4.41
N ALA A 209 -21.76 -18.76 3.89
CA ALA A 209 -20.46 -18.28 4.36
C ALA A 209 -19.59 -17.88 3.15
N THR A 210 -18.91 -16.73 3.28
CA THR A 210 -18.00 -16.17 2.24
C THR A 210 -16.69 -15.76 2.87
#